data_c8be27c9ca918954587864b4ccea96e6
#
_entry.id   c8be27c9ca918954587864b4ccea96e6
#
_cell.length_a   1.000
_cell.length_b   1.000
_cell.length_c   1.000
_cell.angle_alpha   90.00
_cell.angle_beta   90.00
_cell.angle_gamma   90.00
#
_symmetry.space_group_name_H-M   'P 1'
#
loop_
_entity.id
_entity.type
_entity.pdbx_description
1 polymer ?
#
loop_
_entity_poly.entity_id
_entity_poly.type
_entity_poly.pdbx_seq_one_letter_code
_entity_poly.pdbx_strand_id
1 'polypeptide(L)'
;AERFERWVFDEVLPSIRKHGAYLTREKLWEVATSPEAMMKLCSDLLAEREKNAALREENAMLEGKAAFYDLFIDLKHSTNLRTTAKELVVPERRFVRFLLEQRFVYRAPSGNVLPYAKPANDGLFTVKDYCNHGHTGSYTLVTPQGKLYFAQLRDSILLMI
;
A
#
# COMPACT_ATOMS: atom_id res chain seq x y z
N ALA A 1 -16.91 -6.60 -28.54
CA ALA A 1 -16.81 -7.05 -27.16
C ALA A 1 -17.28 -8.49 -27.01
N GLU A 2 -18.52 -8.84 -27.32
CA GLU A 2 -19.11 -10.19 -27.13
C GLU A 2 -18.34 -11.35 -27.80
N ARG A 3 -17.79 -11.14 -28.99
CA ARG A 3 -16.98 -12.18 -29.70
C ARG A 3 -15.69 -12.50 -28.96
N PHE A 4 -15.05 -11.48 -28.38
CA PHE A 4 -13.80 -11.63 -27.64
C PHE A 4 -14.07 -12.32 -26.29
N GLU A 5 -15.11 -11.89 -25.59
CA GLU A 5 -15.51 -12.50 -24.32
C GLU A 5 -15.83 -13.99 -24.48
N ARG A 6 -16.64 -14.34 -25.48
CA ARG A 6 -16.98 -15.71 -25.78
C ARG A 6 -15.73 -16.56 -26.10
N TRP A 7 -14.82 -16.05 -26.93
CA TRP A 7 -13.58 -16.74 -27.22
C TRP A 7 -12.73 -16.98 -25.96
N VAL A 8 -12.61 -15.99 -25.08
CA VAL A 8 -11.87 -16.12 -23.82
C VAL A 8 -12.49 -17.17 -22.90
N PHE A 9 -13.81 -17.12 -22.70
CA PHE A 9 -14.49 -18.02 -21.76
C PHE A 9 -14.68 -19.46 -22.32
N ASP A 10 -14.90 -19.62 -23.61
CA ASP A 10 -15.21 -20.91 -24.20
C ASP A 10 -13.94 -21.66 -24.64
N GLU A 11 -12.85 -20.98 -24.97
CA GLU A 11 -11.66 -21.59 -25.54
C GLU A 11 -10.40 -21.38 -24.69
N VAL A 12 -10.06 -20.13 -24.36
CA VAL A 12 -8.81 -19.79 -23.69
C VAL A 12 -8.77 -20.30 -22.26
N LEU A 13 -9.74 -19.92 -21.43
CA LEU A 13 -9.76 -20.29 -20.02
C LEU A 13 -9.91 -21.80 -19.79
N PRO A 14 -10.77 -22.55 -20.53
CA PRO A 14 -10.81 -24.00 -20.42
C PRO A 14 -9.49 -24.67 -20.83
N SER A 15 -8.81 -24.17 -21.84
CA SER A 15 -7.50 -24.68 -22.25
C SER A 15 -6.45 -24.48 -21.17
N ILE A 16 -6.36 -23.27 -20.59
CA ILE A 16 -5.44 -22.97 -19.50
C ILE A 16 -5.75 -23.86 -18.28
N ARG A 17 -7.02 -24.06 -17.97
CA ARG A 17 -7.42 -24.90 -16.84
C ARG A 17 -7.05 -26.37 -17.02
N LYS A 18 -7.17 -26.91 -18.25
CA LYS A 18 -6.90 -28.31 -18.54
C LYS A 18 -5.43 -28.61 -18.76
N HIS A 19 -4.72 -27.71 -19.43
CA HIS A 19 -3.38 -27.96 -19.96
C HIS A 19 -2.31 -27.03 -19.36
N GLY A 20 -2.71 -26.07 -18.54
CA GLY A 20 -1.80 -25.08 -17.94
C GLY A 20 -1.39 -23.95 -18.86
N ALA A 21 -1.79 -23.98 -20.14
CA ALA A 21 -1.46 -22.96 -21.14
C ALA A 21 -2.51 -22.93 -22.27
N TYR A 22 -2.57 -21.80 -22.97
CA TYR A 22 -3.27 -21.67 -24.24
C TYR A 22 -2.25 -21.30 -25.33
N LEU A 23 -2.19 -22.10 -26.39
CA LEU A 23 -1.35 -21.84 -27.58
C LEU A 23 -2.24 -21.82 -28.81
N THR A 24 -2.06 -20.81 -29.66
CA THR A 24 -2.70 -20.80 -30.98
C THR A 24 -2.15 -21.95 -31.82
N ARG A 25 -2.89 -22.38 -32.84
CA ARG A 25 -2.50 -23.49 -33.69
C ARG A 25 -1.18 -23.22 -34.40
N GLU A 26 -0.97 -21.98 -34.84
CA GLU A 26 0.28 -21.55 -35.50
C GLU A 26 1.46 -21.64 -34.52
N LYS A 27 1.26 -21.16 -33.31
CA LYS A 27 2.31 -21.19 -32.28
C LYS A 27 2.63 -22.60 -31.79
N LEU A 28 1.62 -23.44 -31.73
CA LEU A 28 1.80 -24.85 -31.38
C LEU A 28 2.62 -25.59 -32.46
N TRP A 29 2.37 -25.29 -33.75
CA TRP A 29 3.15 -25.84 -34.86
C TRP A 29 4.58 -25.32 -34.86
N GLU A 30 4.78 -24.02 -34.66
CA GLU A 30 6.11 -23.40 -34.54
C GLU A 30 6.94 -24.05 -33.43
N VAL A 31 6.36 -24.21 -32.22
CA VAL A 31 7.03 -24.84 -31.08
C VAL A 31 7.31 -26.32 -31.33
N ALA A 32 6.39 -27.04 -32.01
CA ALA A 32 6.55 -28.47 -32.32
C ALA A 32 7.60 -28.73 -33.37
N THR A 33 7.86 -27.78 -34.28
CA THR A 33 8.78 -27.94 -35.42
C THR A 33 10.12 -27.25 -35.24
N SER A 34 10.25 -26.31 -34.32
CA SER A 34 11.49 -25.57 -34.05
C SER A 34 12.00 -25.84 -32.62
N PRO A 35 13.13 -26.52 -32.44
CA PRO A 35 13.77 -26.70 -31.13
C PRO A 35 14.12 -25.38 -30.47
N GLU A 36 14.47 -24.35 -31.23
CA GLU A 36 14.80 -23.00 -30.72
C GLU A 36 13.57 -22.31 -30.14
N ALA A 37 12.40 -22.41 -30.78
CA ALA A 37 11.15 -21.88 -30.29
C ALA A 37 10.71 -22.58 -29.01
N MET A 38 10.92 -23.89 -28.91
CA MET A 38 10.65 -24.66 -27.70
C MET A 38 11.57 -24.25 -26.55
N MET A 39 12.87 -24.10 -26.79
CA MET A 39 13.83 -23.66 -25.79
C MET A 39 13.50 -22.25 -25.27
N LYS A 40 13.14 -21.33 -26.19
CA LYS A 40 12.71 -19.98 -25.82
C LYS A 40 11.47 -20.01 -24.93
N LEU A 41 10.45 -20.77 -25.31
CA LEU A 41 9.22 -20.91 -24.51
C LEU A 41 9.52 -21.48 -23.11
N CYS A 42 10.37 -22.48 -23.00
CA CYS A 42 10.78 -23.05 -21.71
C CYS A 42 11.54 -22.03 -20.86
N SER A 43 12.45 -21.26 -21.47
CA SER A 43 13.19 -20.20 -20.78
C SER A 43 12.26 -19.11 -20.25
N ASP A 44 11.31 -18.64 -21.07
CA ASP A 44 10.34 -17.63 -20.70
C ASP A 44 9.43 -18.13 -19.55
N LEU A 45 9.01 -19.40 -19.60
CA LEU A 45 8.24 -20.02 -18.52
C LEU A 45 9.02 -20.16 -17.21
N LEU A 46 10.29 -20.48 -17.26
CA LEU A 46 11.15 -20.55 -16.08
C LEU A 46 11.31 -19.16 -15.46
N ALA A 47 11.62 -18.15 -16.26
CA ALA A 47 11.75 -16.77 -15.80
C ALA A 47 10.46 -16.25 -15.14
N GLU A 48 9.30 -16.55 -15.75
CA GLU A 48 8.01 -16.16 -15.19
C GLU A 48 7.69 -16.90 -13.87
N ARG A 49 8.07 -18.19 -13.76
CA ARG A 49 7.92 -18.93 -12.49
C ARG A 49 8.79 -18.37 -11.37
N GLU A 50 10.05 -18.02 -11.67
CA GLU A 50 10.96 -17.40 -10.70
C GLU A 50 10.44 -16.04 -10.24
N LYS A 51 9.97 -15.21 -11.17
CA LYS A 51 9.36 -13.92 -10.85
C LYS A 51 8.10 -14.07 -9.99
N ASN A 52 7.22 -15.02 -10.32
CA ASN A 52 6.03 -15.31 -9.53
C ASN A 52 6.37 -15.83 -8.13
N ALA A 53 7.43 -16.65 -7.99
CA ALA A 53 7.90 -17.12 -6.69
C ALA A 53 8.39 -15.95 -5.83
N ALA A 54 9.23 -15.07 -6.39
CA ALA A 54 9.72 -13.87 -5.70
C ALA A 54 8.58 -12.93 -5.27
N LEU A 55 7.61 -12.67 -6.16
CA LEU A 55 6.44 -11.85 -5.85
C LEU A 55 5.56 -12.46 -4.74
N ARG A 56 5.42 -13.79 -4.71
CA ARG A 56 4.67 -14.48 -3.64
C ARG A 56 5.38 -14.35 -2.29
N GLU A 57 6.69 -14.46 -2.26
CA GLU A 57 7.49 -14.29 -1.05
C GLU A 57 7.41 -12.84 -0.55
N GLU A 58 7.53 -11.86 -1.43
CA GLU A 58 7.35 -10.45 -1.11
C GLU A 58 5.94 -10.17 -0.57
N ASN A 59 4.89 -10.68 -1.22
CA ASN A 59 3.52 -10.54 -0.76
C ASN A 59 3.31 -11.16 0.63
N ALA A 60 3.85 -12.35 0.89
CA ALA A 60 3.74 -12.98 2.20
C ALA A 60 4.42 -12.15 3.31
N MET A 61 5.58 -11.54 3.02
CA MET A 61 6.23 -10.61 3.95
C MET A 61 5.40 -9.33 4.17
N LEU A 62 4.79 -8.79 3.11
CA LEU A 62 3.94 -7.60 3.21
C LEU A 62 2.63 -7.89 3.97
N GLU A 63 2.01 -9.05 3.74
CA GLU A 63 0.82 -9.50 4.49
C GLU A 63 1.11 -9.66 5.98
N GLY A 64 2.27 -10.21 6.34
CA GLY A 64 2.70 -10.29 7.74
C GLY A 64 2.86 -8.92 8.39
N LYS A 65 3.41 -7.93 7.68
CA LYS A 65 3.50 -6.54 8.13
C LYS A 65 2.12 -5.90 8.24
N ALA A 66 1.25 -6.09 7.25
CA ALA A 66 -0.11 -5.56 7.26
C ALA A 66 -0.93 -6.11 8.44
N ALA A 67 -0.89 -7.42 8.69
CA ALA A 67 -1.56 -8.04 9.83
C ALA A 67 -1.07 -7.50 11.18
N PHE A 68 0.23 -7.19 11.30
CA PHE A 68 0.76 -6.54 12.50
C PHE A 68 0.16 -5.14 12.69
N TYR A 69 0.03 -4.35 11.62
CA TYR A 69 -0.57 -3.01 11.69
C TYR A 69 -2.07 -3.07 12.01
N ASP A 70 -2.80 -4.01 11.42
CA ASP A 70 -4.23 -4.20 11.67
C ASP A 70 -4.53 -4.56 13.14
N LEU A 71 -3.60 -5.23 13.81
CA LEU A 71 -3.74 -5.63 15.21
C LEU A 71 -3.55 -4.45 16.19
N PHE A 72 -2.72 -3.46 15.83
CA PHE A 72 -2.30 -2.36 16.71
C PHE A 72 -2.91 -1.01 16.35
N ILE A 73 -3.44 -0.84 15.15
CA ILE A 73 -3.99 0.43 14.67
C ILE A 73 -5.51 0.37 14.66
N ASP A 74 -6.15 1.19 15.52
CA ASP A 74 -7.60 1.39 15.42
C ASP A 74 -7.96 2.21 14.19
N LEU A 75 -8.37 1.51 13.12
CA LEU A 75 -8.80 2.11 11.86
C LEU A 75 -10.22 2.68 11.88
N LYS A 76 -10.96 2.53 13.00
CA LYS A 76 -12.34 3.02 13.09
C LYS A 76 -12.42 4.51 13.39
N HIS A 77 -11.45 5.05 14.10
CA HIS A 77 -11.51 6.41 14.62
C HIS A 77 -10.24 7.21 14.31
N SER A 78 -10.42 8.52 14.08
CA SER A 78 -9.32 9.47 14.05
C SER A 78 -8.76 9.67 15.46
N THR A 79 -7.45 9.67 15.62
CA THR A 79 -6.78 9.82 16.91
C THR A 79 -5.82 11.02 16.91
N ASN A 80 -5.52 11.56 18.10
CA ASN A 80 -4.55 12.64 18.23
C ASN A 80 -3.12 12.14 17.93
N LEU A 81 -2.20 13.08 17.70
CA LEU A 81 -0.81 12.75 17.31
C LEU A 81 -0.12 11.83 18.34
N ARG A 82 -0.39 12.01 19.64
CA ARG A 82 0.18 11.18 20.71
C ARG A 82 -0.33 9.74 20.63
N THR A 83 -1.65 9.58 20.48
CA THR A 83 -2.28 8.24 20.39
C THR A 83 -1.82 7.54 19.09
N THR A 84 -1.81 8.25 17.96
CA THR A 84 -1.27 7.72 16.70
C THR A 84 0.17 7.26 16.86
N ALA A 85 1.03 8.05 17.49
CA ALA A 85 2.43 7.66 17.71
C ALA A 85 2.54 6.35 18.54
N LYS A 86 1.67 6.17 19.57
CA LYS A 86 1.60 4.93 20.35
C LYS A 86 1.13 3.75 19.50
N GLU A 87 0.09 3.92 18.69
CA GLU A 87 -0.43 2.90 17.77
C GLU A 87 0.64 2.48 16.76
N LEU A 88 1.43 3.43 16.24
CA LEU A 88 2.55 3.18 15.34
C LEU A 88 3.80 2.60 16.03
N VAL A 89 3.76 2.52 17.38
CA VAL A 89 4.92 2.08 18.18
C VAL A 89 6.16 2.94 17.90
N VAL A 90 5.99 4.26 17.84
CA VAL A 90 7.06 5.23 17.65
C VAL A 90 7.04 6.28 18.76
N PRO A 91 8.20 6.84 19.17
CA PRO A 91 8.23 7.94 20.11
C PRO A 91 7.50 9.17 19.59
N GLU A 92 6.57 9.75 20.38
CA GLU A 92 5.78 10.93 19.99
C GLU A 92 6.66 12.07 19.45
N ARG A 93 7.80 12.32 20.11
CA ARG A 93 8.73 13.40 19.71
C ARG A 93 9.28 13.18 18.30
N ARG A 94 9.61 11.93 17.92
CA ARG A 94 10.11 11.59 16.59
C ARG A 94 9.00 11.72 15.56
N PHE A 95 7.81 11.24 15.88
CA PHE A 95 6.66 11.37 14.98
C PHE A 95 6.32 12.83 14.69
N VAL A 96 6.19 13.68 15.71
CA VAL A 96 5.91 15.11 15.54
C VAL A 96 7.04 15.82 14.78
N ARG A 97 8.30 15.49 15.07
CA ARG A 97 9.47 16.04 14.33
C ARG A 97 9.38 15.67 12.86
N PHE A 98 9.13 14.39 12.55
CA PHE A 98 8.93 13.91 11.18
C PHE A 98 7.86 14.71 10.45
N LEU A 99 6.69 14.86 11.06
CA LEU A 99 5.59 15.61 10.47
C LEU A 99 5.96 17.09 10.18
N LEU A 100 6.76 17.73 11.05
CA LEU A 100 7.22 19.12 10.87
C LEU A 100 8.28 19.22 9.75
N GLU A 101 9.29 18.35 9.75
CA GLU A 101 10.39 18.37 8.78
C GLU A 101 9.91 18.02 7.36
N GLN A 102 9.00 17.04 7.24
CA GLN A 102 8.37 16.68 5.96
C GLN A 102 7.24 17.63 5.55
N ARG A 103 7.04 18.70 6.33
CA ARG A 103 6.01 19.71 6.10
C ARG A 103 4.59 19.16 5.95
N PHE A 104 4.27 18.09 6.66
CA PHE A 104 2.89 17.65 6.81
C PHE A 104 2.11 18.60 7.70
N VAL A 105 2.74 19.07 8.76
CA VAL A 105 2.15 19.97 9.74
C VAL A 105 3.07 21.15 10.02
N TYR A 106 2.53 22.21 10.59
CA TYR A 106 3.25 23.37 11.09
C TYR A 106 2.82 23.73 12.50
N ARG A 107 3.64 24.50 13.19
CA ARG A 107 3.31 25.01 14.52
C ARG A 107 2.66 26.39 14.38
N ALA A 108 1.38 26.47 14.76
CA ALA A 108 0.66 27.74 14.77
C ALA A 108 1.18 28.66 15.90
N PRO A 109 0.95 29.99 15.84
CA PRO A 109 1.31 30.93 16.89
C PRO A 109 0.71 30.57 18.27
N SER A 110 -0.43 29.90 18.29
CA SER A 110 -1.07 29.35 19.50
C SER A 110 -0.32 28.17 20.14
N GLY A 111 0.75 27.69 19.50
CA GLY A 111 1.50 26.49 19.91
C GLY A 111 0.93 25.17 19.39
N ASN A 112 -0.28 25.18 18.82
CA ASN A 112 -0.93 24.00 18.27
C ASN A 112 -0.23 23.54 16.98
N VAL A 113 -0.26 22.24 16.74
CA VAL A 113 0.27 21.63 15.50
C VAL A 113 -0.90 21.45 14.54
N LEU A 114 -0.86 22.11 13.40
CA LEU A 114 -1.92 22.09 12.38
C LEU A 114 -1.39 21.56 11.04
N PRO A 115 -2.20 20.87 10.23
CA PRO A 115 -1.79 20.37 8.94
C PRO A 115 -1.70 21.50 7.90
N TYR A 116 -0.74 21.41 6.99
CA TYR A 116 -0.73 22.26 5.81
C TYR A 116 -1.87 21.90 4.87
N ALA A 117 -2.51 22.90 4.28
CA ALA A 117 -3.48 22.71 3.21
C ALA A 117 -2.75 22.43 1.88
N LYS A 118 -2.38 21.18 1.66
CA LYS A 118 -1.70 20.72 0.43
C LYS A 118 -2.28 19.37 -0.01
N PRO A 119 -2.28 19.06 -1.32
CA PRO A 119 -2.84 17.81 -1.84
C PRO A 119 -2.26 16.54 -1.20
N ALA A 120 -0.97 16.56 -0.84
CA ALA A 120 -0.32 15.44 -0.16
C ALA A 120 -0.88 15.14 1.25
N ASN A 121 -1.66 16.05 1.83
CA ASN A 121 -2.30 15.89 3.14
C ASN A 121 -3.78 15.50 3.03
N ASP A 122 -4.32 15.41 1.81
CA ASP A 122 -5.74 15.12 1.61
C ASP A 122 -6.10 13.76 2.23
N GLY A 123 -7.11 13.79 3.08
CA GLY A 123 -7.56 12.60 3.80
C GLY A 123 -6.68 12.11 4.95
N LEU A 124 -5.47 12.68 5.17
CA LEU A 124 -4.57 12.21 6.24
C LEU A 124 -4.91 12.79 7.62
N PHE A 125 -5.45 14.00 7.64
CA PHE A 125 -5.72 14.75 8.87
C PHE A 125 -7.13 15.31 8.90
N THR A 126 -7.66 15.47 10.10
CA THR A 126 -8.88 16.23 10.38
C THR A 126 -8.57 17.23 11.49
N VAL A 127 -8.96 18.47 11.31
CA VAL A 127 -8.86 19.51 12.35
C VAL A 127 -10.21 19.61 13.06
N LYS A 128 -10.19 19.59 14.38
CA LYS A 128 -11.36 19.83 15.22
C LYS A 128 -11.11 21.03 16.11
N ASP A 129 -12.14 21.86 16.20
CA ASP A 129 -12.14 22.97 17.13
C ASP A 129 -12.68 22.55 18.48
N TYR A 130 -12.20 23.17 19.54
CA TYR A 130 -12.73 23.02 20.88
C TYR A 130 -12.99 24.38 21.52
N CYS A 131 -14.01 24.42 22.35
CA CYS A 131 -14.31 25.55 23.20
C CYS A 131 -14.47 25.02 24.63
N ASN A 132 -13.53 25.34 25.53
CA ASN A 132 -13.57 24.90 26.90
C ASN A 132 -13.30 26.08 27.82
N HIS A 133 -14.26 26.39 28.69
CA HIS A 133 -14.20 27.50 29.68
C HIS A 133 -13.75 28.84 29.08
N GLY A 134 -14.26 29.19 27.88
CA GLY A 134 -13.92 30.45 27.20
C GLY A 134 -12.61 30.41 26.42
N HIS A 135 -11.86 29.31 26.43
CA HIS A 135 -10.70 29.09 25.58
C HIS A 135 -11.09 28.31 24.32
N THR A 136 -10.90 28.92 23.17
CA THR A 136 -11.11 28.30 21.87
C THR A 136 -9.77 27.92 21.27
N GLY A 137 -9.71 26.78 20.59
CA GLY A 137 -8.50 26.35 19.88
C GLY A 137 -8.82 25.21 18.94
N SER A 138 -7.86 24.87 18.08
CA SER A 138 -7.98 23.78 17.13
C SER A 138 -6.92 22.73 17.41
N TYR A 139 -7.24 21.46 17.24
CA TYR A 139 -6.29 20.36 17.34
C TYR A 139 -6.40 19.42 16.14
N THR A 140 -5.28 18.81 15.81
CA THR A 140 -5.15 17.90 14.68
C THR A 140 -5.38 16.46 15.12
N LEU A 141 -6.21 15.77 14.37
CA LEU A 141 -6.39 14.33 14.44
C LEU A 141 -5.84 13.68 13.17
N VAL A 142 -5.25 12.52 13.32
CA VAL A 142 -4.85 11.65 12.20
C VAL A 142 -6.03 10.74 11.89
N THR A 143 -6.42 10.71 10.63
CA THR A 143 -7.51 9.86 10.15
C THR A 143 -7.07 8.38 10.06
N PRO A 144 -8.00 7.43 9.91
CA PRO A 144 -7.65 6.04 9.61
C PRO A 144 -6.72 5.90 8.39
N GLN A 145 -7.00 6.64 7.33
CA GLN A 145 -6.15 6.69 6.13
C GLN A 145 -4.76 7.25 6.44
N GLY A 146 -4.69 8.31 7.24
CA GLY A 146 -3.43 8.88 7.70
C GLY A 146 -2.61 7.91 8.54
N LYS A 147 -3.26 7.13 9.42
CA LYS A 147 -2.59 6.09 10.21
C LYS A 147 -1.93 5.04 9.32
N LEU A 148 -2.65 4.52 8.32
CA LEU A 148 -2.11 3.56 7.34
C LEU A 148 -0.93 4.15 6.57
N TYR A 149 -1.05 5.39 6.13
CA TYR A 149 0.02 6.09 5.42
C TYR A 149 1.28 6.22 6.27
N PHE A 150 1.16 6.67 7.52
CA PHE A 150 2.31 6.83 8.42
C PHE A 150 2.84 5.48 8.94
N ALA A 151 2.04 4.43 8.96
CA ALA A 151 2.49 3.08 9.25
C ALA A 151 3.52 2.60 8.21
N GLN A 152 3.30 2.88 6.93
CA GLN A 152 4.26 2.56 5.87
C GLN A 152 5.59 3.32 6.01
N LEU A 153 5.55 4.52 6.61
CA LEU A 153 6.73 5.37 6.84
C LEU A 153 7.38 5.17 8.22
N ARG A 154 6.92 4.16 9.00
CA ARG A 154 7.36 3.91 10.37
C ARG A 154 8.87 3.83 10.51
N ASP A 155 9.54 3.09 9.63
CA ASP A 155 10.98 2.91 9.69
C ASP A 155 11.73 4.23 9.43
N SER A 156 11.23 5.06 8.51
CA SER A 156 11.74 6.40 8.27
C SER A 156 11.57 7.32 9.49
N ILE A 157 10.45 7.20 10.21
CA ILE A 157 10.19 7.95 11.43
C ILE A 157 11.15 7.53 12.56
N LEU A 158 11.45 6.24 12.67
CA LEU A 158 12.37 5.70 13.67
C LEU A 158 13.83 6.09 13.43
N LEU A 159 14.22 6.28 12.16
CA LEU A 159 15.57 6.72 11.76
C LEU A 159 15.81 8.21 12.00
N MET A 160 14.78 9.02 12.30
CA MET A 160 14.96 10.43 12.67
C MET A 160 15.67 10.56 14.01
N ILE A 161 16.85 11.15 13.98
CA ILE A 161 17.72 11.42 15.15
C ILE A 161 17.29 12.71 15.84
#